data_746e982f6f361f0c5aa0f656bf4f154b
#
_entry.id   746e982f6f361f0c5aa0f656bf4f154b
#
_cell.length_a   1.000
_cell.length_b   1.000
_cell.length_c   1.000
_cell.angle_alpha   90.00
_cell.angle_beta   90.00
_cell.angle_gamma   90.00
#
_symmetry.space_group_name_H-M   'P 1'
#
loop_
_entity.id
_entity.type
_entity.pdbx_description
1 polymer ?
#
loop_
_entity_poly.entity_id
_entity_poly.type
_entity_poly.pdbx_seq_one_letter_code
_entity_poly.pdbx_strand_id
1 'polypeptide(L)'
;MEREQQEVAIRRQKRSELVRRLKAGGFSDTAMLDWNFENDDCRAPQMHYAHRYVEQWQTMRAENLGLLLWGGVGTGKSFLAGCIANALMEQEVSVRMTNFARIMNELNSSFSGRNAVVDRLCRYPLLIIDDFGMERGTEYALE
;
A
#
# COMPACT_ATOMS: atom_id res chain seq x y z
N MET A 1 31.60 23.09 -4.16
CA MET A 1 31.68 21.76 -3.51
C MET A 1 30.86 21.67 -2.23
N GLU A 2 31.09 22.52 -1.23
CA GLU A 2 30.33 22.47 0.03
C GLU A 2 28.83 22.76 -0.14
N ARG A 3 28.48 23.73 -1.00
CA ARG A 3 27.04 24.03 -1.28
C ARG A 3 26.31 22.89 -1.95
N GLU A 4 26.92 22.21 -2.92
CA GLU A 4 26.35 21.06 -3.59
C GLU A 4 26.14 19.89 -2.64
N GLN A 5 27.10 19.65 -1.73
CA GLN A 5 26.97 18.61 -0.71
C GLN A 5 25.85 18.91 0.29
N GLN A 6 25.69 20.18 0.67
CA GLN A 6 24.59 20.61 1.54
C GLN A 6 23.24 20.45 0.87
N GLU A 7 23.12 20.83 -0.42
CA GLU A 7 21.89 20.66 -1.17
C GLU A 7 21.50 19.18 -1.31
N VAL A 8 22.45 18.30 -1.59
CA VAL A 8 22.23 16.86 -1.66
C VAL A 8 21.77 16.31 -0.32
N ALA A 9 22.40 16.73 0.79
CA ALA A 9 22.01 16.31 2.13
C ALA A 9 20.59 16.75 2.49
N ILE A 10 20.22 17.99 2.16
CA ILE A 10 18.88 18.53 2.39
C ILE A 10 17.83 17.75 1.57
N ARG A 11 18.11 17.46 0.31
CA ARG A 11 17.21 16.67 -0.55
C ARG A 11 17.00 15.26 0.00
N ARG A 12 18.07 14.61 0.44
CA ARG A 12 17.99 13.28 1.06
C ARG A 12 17.14 13.29 2.33
N GLN A 13 17.32 14.28 3.17
CA GLN A 13 16.55 14.41 4.40
C GLN A 13 15.07 14.65 4.11
N LYS A 14 14.74 15.56 3.20
CA LYS A 14 13.36 15.82 2.79
C LYS A 14 12.69 14.58 2.20
N ARG A 15 13.39 13.83 1.38
CA ARG A 15 12.91 12.58 0.81
C ARG A 15 12.65 11.54 1.90
N SER A 16 13.59 11.36 2.81
CA SER A 16 13.45 10.44 3.95
C SER A 16 12.24 10.75 4.83
N GLU A 17 12.02 12.03 5.12
CA GLU A 17 10.86 12.48 5.89
C GLU A 17 9.54 12.24 5.14
N LEU A 18 9.52 12.50 3.83
CA LEU A 18 8.35 12.22 3.00
C LEU A 18 8.03 10.73 2.98
N VAL A 19 9.00 9.87 2.71
CA VAL A 19 8.82 8.41 2.68
C VAL A 19 8.31 7.89 4.04
N ARG A 20 8.91 8.35 5.13
CA ARG A 20 8.45 7.98 6.47
C ARG A 20 6.99 8.38 6.71
N ARG A 21 6.61 9.58 6.27
CA ARG A 21 5.24 10.09 6.39
C ARG A 21 4.26 9.28 5.54
N LEU A 22 4.65 8.92 4.31
CA LEU A 22 3.85 8.09 3.42
C LEU A 22 3.59 6.71 4.05
N LYS A 23 4.62 6.09 4.60
CA LYS A 23 4.49 4.78 5.29
C LYS A 23 3.62 4.87 6.54
N ALA A 24 3.79 5.89 7.34
CA ALA A 24 2.96 6.11 8.54
C ALA A 24 1.47 6.30 8.19
N GLY A 25 1.17 7.00 7.10
CA GLY A 25 -0.21 7.21 6.63
C GLY A 25 -0.77 6.05 5.81
N GLY A 26 0.08 5.28 5.14
CA GLY A 26 -0.31 4.19 4.25
C GLY A 26 -0.53 2.86 4.95
N PHE A 27 0.26 2.57 5.97
CA PHE A 27 0.14 1.33 6.76
C PHE A 27 -0.68 1.55 8.04
N SER A 28 -1.45 0.55 8.40
CA SER A 28 -2.25 0.54 9.62
C SER A 28 -1.56 -0.15 10.80
N ASP A 29 -0.47 -0.88 10.54
CA ASP A 29 0.31 -1.63 11.53
C ASP A 29 1.80 -1.45 11.24
N THR A 30 2.61 -1.28 12.29
CA THR A 30 4.07 -1.15 12.18
C THR A 30 4.73 -2.42 11.63
N ALA A 31 4.14 -3.59 11.83
CA ALA A 31 4.62 -4.85 11.24
C ALA A 31 4.69 -4.80 9.72
N MET A 32 3.83 -4.02 9.07
CA MET A 32 3.81 -3.86 7.61
C MET A 32 5.06 -3.16 7.07
N LEU A 33 5.78 -2.40 7.90
CA LEU A 33 7.05 -1.77 7.52
C LEU A 33 8.13 -2.79 7.14
N ASP A 34 8.04 -4.00 7.68
CA ASP A 34 8.96 -5.10 7.41
C ASP A 34 8.56 -5.94 6.19
N TRP A 35 7.39 -5.67 5.61
CA TRP A 35 6.92 -6.34 4.39
C TRP A 35 7.52 -5.65 3.16
N ASN A 36 8.80 -5.88 2.96
CA ASN A 36 9.58 -5.31 1.88
C ASN A 36 10.39 -6.40 1.15
N PHE A 37 10.89 -6.07 -0.04
CA PHE A 37 11.62 -7.03 -0.86
C PHE A 37 12.95 -7.48 -0.23
N GLU A 38 13.56 -6.67 0.63
CA GLU A 38 14.80 -7.03 1.32
C GLU A 38 14.58 -8.18 2.30
N ASN A 39 13.40 -8.29 2.88
CA ASN A 39 13.01 -9.34 3.81
C ASN A 39 12.39 -10.57 3.12
N ASP A 40 12.33 -10.58 1.79
CA ASP A 40 11.85 -11.71 1.02
C ASP A 40 12.89 -12.83 1.01
N ASP A 41 12.44 -14.07 1.27
CA ASP A 41 13.30 -15.26 1.21
C ASP A 41 13.54 -15.80 -0.20
N CYS A 42 12.98 -15.13 -1.21
CA CYS A 42 13.08 -15.47 -2.64
C CYS A 42 12.56 -16.85 -3.01
N ARG A 43 11.71 -17.48 -2.18
CA ARG A 43 11.15 -18.82 -2.44
C ARG A 43 9.86 -18.79 -3.21
N ALA A 44 9.07 -17.72 -3.08
CA ALA A 44 7.78 -17.59 -3.74
C ALA A 44 7.96 -17.09 -5.19
N PRO A 45 7.63 -17.90 -6.21
CA PRO A 45 7.75 -17.46 -7.60
C PRO A 45 6.83 -16.29 -7.96
N GLN A 46 5.76 -16.09 -7.20
CA GLN A 46 4.83 -14.97 -7.37
C GLN A 46 5.47 -13.60 -7.12
N MET A 47 6.54 -13.54 -6.35
CA MET A 47 7.27 -12.31 -6.04
C MET A 47 7.81 -11.62 -7.30
N HIS A 48 8.08 -12.38 -8.34
CA HIS A 48 8.44 -11.88 -9.67
C HIS A 48 7.38 -10.90 -10.22
N TYR A 49 6.10 -11.20 -10.06
CA TYR A 49 5.03 -10.31 -10.52
C TYR A 49 4.97 -9.01 -9.70
N ALA A 50 5.25 -9.10 -8.41
CA ALA A 50 5.33 -7.92 -7.56
C ALA A 50 6.45 -6.96 -8.00
N HIS A 51 7.63 -7.49 -8.27
CA HIS A 51 8.75 -6.70 -8.81
C HIS A 51 8.41 -6.05 -10.14
N ARG A 52 7.82 -6.80 -11.06
CA ARG A 52 7.41 -6.27 -12.38
C ARG A 52 6.35 -5.18 -12.25
N TYR A 53 5.39 -5.35 -11.36
CA TYR A 53 4.36 -4.33 -11.12
C TYR A 53 4.97 -3.00 -10.66
N VAL A 54 5.91 -3.07 -9.72
CA VAL A 54 6.62 -1.88 -9.22
C VAL A 54 7.47 -1.23 -10.32
N GLU A 55 8.23 -2.03 -11.08
CA GLU A 55 9.05 -1.54 -12.18
C GLU A 55 8.22 -0.85 -13.26
N GLN A 56 7.01 -1.35 -13.54
CA GLN A 56 6.10 -0.85 -14.56
C GLN A 56 5.01 0.06 -14.00
N TRP A 57 5.21 0.58 -12.81
CA TRP A 57 4.18 1.36 -12.11
C TRP A 57 3.59 2.51 -12.93
N GLN A 58 4.41 3.27 -13.67
CA GLN A 58 3.93 4.39 -14.49
C GLN A 58 2.90 3.92 -15.53
N THR A 59 3.19 2.81 -16.19
CA THR A 59 2.28 2.18 -17.18
C THR A 59 1.03 1.61 -16.50
N MET A 60 1.20 0.90 -15.40
CA MET A 60 0.09 0.31 -14.64
C MET A 60 -0.89 1.38 -14.18
N ARG A 61 -0.37 2.49 -13.66
CA ARG A 61 -1.19 3.63 -13.25
C ARG A 61 -1.89 4.30 -14.43
N ALA A 62 -1.17 4.58 -15.50
CA ALA A 62 -1.70 5.24 -16.69
C ALA A 62 -2.84 4.44 -17.34
N GLU A 63 -2.71 3.12 -17.36
CA GLU A 63 -3.72 2.20 -17.92
C GLU A 63 -4.76 1.74 -16.89
N ASN A 64 -4.65 2.22 -15.65
CA ASN A 64 -5.53 1.85 -14.52
C ASN A 64 -5.59 0.34 -14.30
N LEU A 65 -4.42 -0.31 -14.33
CA LEU A 65 -4.29 -1.74 -14.12
C LEU A 65 -3.93 -2.04 -12.66
N GLY A 66 -4.71 -2.88 -12.03
CA GLY A 66 -4.49 -3.39 -10.69
C GLY A 66 -4.10 -4.87 -10.68
N LEU A 67 -3.86 -5.39 -9.50
CA LEU A 67 -3.58 -6.80 -9.24
C LEU A 67 -4.68 -7.40 -8.37
N LEU A 68 -5.09 -8.61 -8.72
CA LEU A 68 -5.91 -9.46 -7.86
C LEU A 68 -5.05 -10.61 -7.35
N LEU A 69 -4.81 -10.65 -6.04
CA LEU A 69 -4.05 -11.71 -5.37
C LEU A 69 -5.04 -12.68 -4.73
N TRP A 70 -5.03 -13.92 -5.17
CA TRP A 70 -5.91 -14.94 -4.66
C TRP A 70 -5.14 -16.22 -4.28
N GLY A 71 -5.69 -16.99 -3.39
CA GLY A 71 -5.07 -18.20 -2.88
C GLY A 71 -5.44 -18.46 -1.43
N GLY A 72 -5.02 -19.61 -0.91
CA GLY A 72 -5.29 -20.02 0.46
C GLY A 72 -4.66 -19.11 1.52
N VAL A 73 -5.09 -19.28 2.76
CA VAL A 73 -4.48 -18.61 3.92
C VAL A 73 -3.02 -19.03 4.07
N GLY A 74 -2.14 -18.10 4.43
CA GLY A 74 -0.72 -18.36 4.64
C GLY A 74 0.12 -18.51 3.36
N THR A 75 -0.40 -18.10 2.21
CA THR A 75 0.33 -18.16 0.92
C THR A 75 1.20 -16.93 0.63
N GLY A 76 1.28 -15.98 1.55
CA GLY A 76 2.12 -14.79 1.44
C GLY A 76 1.53 -13.63 0.64
N LYS A 77 0.21 -13.63 0.41
CA LYS A 77 -0.48 -12.54 -0.33
C LYS A 77 -0.30 -11.17 0.32
N SER A 78 -0.50 -11.08 1.63
CA SER A 78 -0.35 -9.83 2.39
C SER A 78 1.09 -9.34 2.38
N PHE A 79 2.06 -10.23 2.51
CA PHE A 79 3.47 -9.90 2.40
C PHE A 79 3.83 -9.36 1.01
N LEU A 80 3.36 -10.01 -0.04
CA LEU A 80 3.56 -9.57 -1.42
C LEU A 80 2.96 -8.17 -1.65
N ALA A 81 1.74 -7.95 -1.20
CA ALA A 81 1.09 -6.63 -1.28
C ALA A 81 1.84 -5.56 -0.50
N GLY A 82 2.33 -5.90 0.69
CA GLY A 82 3.18 -5.02 1.51
C GLY A 82 4.51 -4.68 0.84
N CYS A 83 5.13 -5.62 0.14
CA CYS A 83 6.35 -5.38 -0.65
C CYS A 83 6.10 -4.37 -1.75
N ILE A 84 4.99 -4.49 -2.48
CA ILE A 84 4.60 -3.50 -3.50
C ILE A 84 4.39 -2.13 -2.88
N ALA A 85 3.64 -2.07 -1.78
CA ALA A 85 3.36 -0.82 -1.08
C ALA A 85 4.64 -0.13 -0.60
N ASN A 86 5.53 -0.86 0.08
CA ASN A 86 6.80 -0.32 0.55
C ASN A 86 7.67 0.20 -0.60
N ALA A 87 7.81 -0.58 -1.67
CA ALA A 87 8.64 -0.20 -2.81
C ALA A 87 8.11 1.06 -3.51
N LEU A 88 6.79 1.18 -3.67
CA LEU A 88 6.18 2.37 -4.27
C LEU A 88 6.29 3.59 -3.37
N MET A 89 6.12 3.45 -2.06
CA MET A 89 6.32 4.55 -1.12
C MET A 89 7.77 5.04 -1.08
N GLU A 90 8.74 4.12 -1.26
CA GLU A 90 10.15 4.51 -1.47
C GLU A 90 10.37 5.31 -2.75
N GLN A 91 9.49 5.17 -3.74
CA GLN A 91 9.45 5.98 -4.95
C GLN A 91 8.55 7.23 -4.81
N GLU A 92 8.21 7.60 -3.58
CA GLU A 92 7.39 8.77 -3.25
C GLU A 92 5.94 8.68 -3.78
N VAL A 93 5.45 7.46 -4.00
CA VAL A 93 4.06 7.21 -4.36
C VAL A 93 3.24 7.01 -3.09
N SER A 94 2.12 7.73 -2.97
CA SER A 94 1.19 7.55 -1.87
C SER A 94 0.38 6.27 -2.06
N VAL A 95 0.47 5.36 -1.10
CA VAL A 95 -0.24 4.07 -1.10
C VAL A 95 -1.00 3.92 0.21
N ARG A 96 -2.21 3.43 0.16
CA ARG A 96 -2.97 3.02 1.35
C ARG A 96 -3.18 1.51 1.31
N MET A 97 -2.72 0.83 2.35
CA MET A 97 -3.00 -0.58 2.57
C MET A 97 -3.96 -0.73 3.75
N THR A 98 -5.11 -1.31 3.51
CA THR A 98 -6.20 -1.43 4.47
C THR A 98 -6.97 -2.75 4.26
N ASN A 99 -8.07 -2.93 4.98
CA ASN A 99 -9.00 -4.04 4.79
C ASN A 99 -10.45 -3.53 4.97
N PHE A 100 -11.42 -4.34 4.61
CA PHE A 100 -12.82 -3.93 4.69
C PHE A 100 -13.29 -3.61 6.11
N ALA A 101 -12.82 -4.35 7.12
CA ALA A 101 -13.18 -4.07 8.51
C ALA A 101 -12.78 -2.64 8.93
N ARG A 102 -11.58 -2.22 8.54
CA ARG A 102 -11.10 -0.85 8.80
C ARG A 102 -11.86 0.19 7.99
N ILE A 103 -12.14 -0.10 6.71
CA ILE A 103 -12.96 0.78 5.86
C ILE A 103 -14.34 0.98 6.47
N MET A 104 -14.99 -0.11 6.90
CA MET A 104 -16.30 -0.03 7.54
C MET A 104 -16.26 0.76 8.85
N ASN A 105 -15.21 0.61 9.65
CA ASN A 105 -15.03 1.41 10.87
C ASN A 105 -14.85 2.90 10.54
N GLU A 106 -14.07 3.23 9.52
CA GLU A 106 -13.93 4.62 9.07
C GLU A 106 -15.26 5.20 8.58
N LEU A 107 -16.03 4.44 7.82
CA LEU A 107 -17.35 4.83 7.32
C LEU A 107 -18.35 5.10 8.46
N ASN A 108 -18.31 4.28 9.51
CA ASN A 108 -19.24 4.37 10.64
C ASN A 108 -18.85 5.45 11.66
N SER A 109 -17.57 5.78 11.77
CA SER A 109 -17.04 6.72 12.76
C SER A 109 -16.73 8.12 12.21
N SER A 110 -16.88 8.33 10.89
CA SER A 110 -16.54 9.61 10.27
C SER A 110 -17.59 10.68 10.52
N PHE A 111 -17.16 11.80 11.09
CA PHE A 111 -17.98 13.01 11.22
C PHE A 111 -18.22 13.72 9.88
N SER A 112 -17.35 13.51 8.90
CA SER A 112 -17.43 14.12 7.57
C SER A 112 -18.38 13.39 6.63
N GLY A 113 -18.93 12.23 7.05
CA GLY A 113 -19.84 11.41 6.27
C GLY A 113 -19.12 10.36 5.41
N ARG A 114 -19.91 9.41 4.92
CA ARG A 114 -19.42 8.24 4.14
C ARG A 114 -18.75 8.65 2.83
N ASN A 115 -19.34 9.60 2.11
CA ASN A 115 -18.81 10.06 0.83
C ASN A 115 -17.42 10.67 0.96
N ALA A 116 -17.14 11.40 2.03
CA ALA A 116 -15.82 11.97 2.30
C ALA A 116 -14.77 10.88 2.54
N VAL A 117 -15.12 9.78 3.20
CA VAL A 117 -14.23 8.63 3.41
C VAL A 117 -13.92 7.95 2.08
N VAL A 118 -14.94 7.68 1.28
CA VAL A 118 -14.78 7.05 -0.04
C VAL A 118 -13.92 7.93 -0.96
N ASP A 119 -14.20 9.23 -1.03
CA ASP A 119 -13.42 10.16 -1.83
C ASP A 119 -11.94 10.20 -1.42
N ARG A 120 -11.67 10.16 -0.11
CA ARG A 120 -10.30 10.12 0.42
C ARG A 120 -9.58 8.84 0.00
N LEU A 121 -10.23 7.68 0.11
CA LEU A 121 -9.65 6.41 -0.34
C LEU A 121 -9.41 6.38 -1.84
N CYS A 122 -10.30 6.94 -2.63
CA CYS A 122 -10.17 7.01 -4.10
C CYS A 122 -9.05 7.96 -4.58
N ARG A 123 -8.54 8.84 -3.73
CA ARG A 123 -7.44 9.76 -4.09
C ARG A 123 -6.07 9.10 -4.05
N TYR A 124 -5.92 7.96 -3.38
CA TYR A 124 -4.64 7.25 -3.39
C TYR A 124 -4.32 6.74 -4.79
N PRO A 125 -3.09 6.96 -5.28
CA PRO A 125 -2.63 6.36 -6.54
C PRO A 125 -2.76 4.84 -6.55
N LEU A 126 -2.52 4.19 -5.40
CA LEU A 126 -2.76 2.78 -5.20
C LEU A 126 -3.48 2.55 -3.86
N LEU A 127 -4.60 1.87 -3.93
CA LEU A 127 -5.34 1.38 -2.77
C LEU A 127 -5.22 -0.14 -2.74
N ILE A 128 -4.71 -0.68 -1.65
CA ILE A 128 -4.60 -2.11 -1.40
C ILE A 128 -5.65 -2.50 -0.36
N ILE A 129 -6.53 -3.40 -0.72
CA ILE A 129 -7.53 -3.97 0.17
C ILE A 129 -7.14 -5.42 0.45
N ASP A 130 -6.63 -5.65 1.64
CA ASP A 130 -6.22 -6.97 2.12
C ASP A 130 -7.41 -7.74 2.71
N ASP A 131 -7.27 -9.06 2.82
CA ASP A 131 -8.31 -9.95 3.38
C ASP A 131 -9.69 -9.79 2.74
N PHE A 132 -9.72 -9.59 1.43
CA PHE A 132 -10.95 -9.53 0.66
C PHE A 132 -11.70 -10.87 0.75
N GLY A 133 -12.98 -10.82 1.15
CA GLY A 133 -13.78 -12.03 1.32
C GLY A 133 -13.73 -12.61 2.74
N MET A 134 -12.99 -12.01 3.66
CA MET A 134 -13.00 -12.33 5.10
C MET A 134 -14.05 -11.52 5.86
N GLU A 135 -14.92 -10.85 5.15
CA GLU A 135 -16.08 -10.20 5.75
C GLU A 135 -16.89 -11.28 6.48
N ARG A 136 -17.07 -11.08 7.77
CA ARG A 136 -17.92 -11.96 8.58
C ARG A 136 -19.28 -12.03 7.91
N GLY A 137 -19.73 -13.26 7.64
CA GLY A 137 -21.05 -13.54 7.07
C GLY A 137 -22.18 -13.00 7.92
N THR A 138 -22.37 -11.71 7.85
CA THR A 138 -23.65 -11.09 8.18
C THR A 138 -24.45 -11.13 6.88
N GLU A 139 -25.76 -11.37 6.96
CA GLU A 139 -26.67 -11.43 5.81
C GLU A 139 -26.53 -10.21 4.87
N TYR A 140 -25.89 -9.14 5.32
CA TYR A 140 -25.62 -7.92 4.57
C TYR A 140 -24.29 -7.94 3.76
N ALA A 141 -23.47 -8.95 3.93
CA ALA A 141 -22.19 -9.04 3.23
C ALA A 141 -22.28 -9.76 1.87
N LEU A 142 -23.47 -10.29 1.54
CA LEU A 142 -23.74 -11.05 0.31
C LEU A 142 -24.64 -10.33 -0.69
N GLU A 143 -25.06 -9.09 -0.41
CA GLU A 143 -25.76 -8.18 -1.34
C GLU A 143 -24.77 -7.11 -1.86
#